data_150ce1d7a29d6f17e91d28b3b0cb7049
#
_entry.id   150ce1d7a29d6f17e91d28b3b0cb7049
#
_cell.length_a   1.000
_cell.length_b   1.000
_cell.length_c   1.000
_cell.angle_alpha   90.00
_cell.angle_beta   90.00
_cell.angle_gamma   90.00
#
_symmetry.space_group_name_H-M   'P 1'
#
loop_
_entity.id
_entity.type
_entity.pdbx_description
1 polymer ?
#
loop_
_entity_poly.entity_id
_entity_poly.type
_entity_poly.pdbx_seq_one_letter_code
_entity_poly.pdbx_strand_id
1 'polypeptide(L)'
;ATSPLVKEIRKAMPDAKILVSAVTTGGYNMAHQIIPEADAIIYFPLDMPFVSESFVKRIMPRIFMPVETELWPNFLRAIKRRRIPVMMVNGRISDKSVKSYRYLYGILDDMMGSVTRFCMQSSIDAEYIEHLGAEKRRIYITGNTKFDQTYAEVTPEDLKTYKEELGLYDDYPVIVAGSTHPTEEEKLFEAFTEVQKEFPRARLLIAPRKPGRTHEITRLAERFGLTVGLRSVLRDERAAAALPCHPH
;
A
#
# COMPACT_ATOMS: atom_id res chain seq x y z
N ALA A 1 3.57 -1.25 4.28
CA ALA A 1 4.52 -2.34 4.56
C ALA A 1 5.84 -1.84 5.15
N THR A 2 6.48 -0.80 4.59
CA THR A 2 7.82 -0.34 4.98
C THR A 2 7.85 0.43 6.30
N SER A 3 6.82 1.24 6.62
CA SER A 3 6.81 2.11 7.80
C SER A 3 7.01 1.37 9.14
N PRO A 4 6.30 0.27 9.46
CA PRO A 4 6.51 -0.46 10.71
C PRO A 4 7.95 -0.97 10.85
N LEU A 5 8.51 -1.49 9.75
CA LEU A 5 9.89 -1.98 9.73
C LEU A 5 10.90 -0.86 10.02
N VAL A 6 10.75 0.31 9.39
CA VAL A 6 11.65 1.45 9.60
C VAL A 6 11.58 1.95 11.05
N LYS A 7 10.38 1.98 11.64
CA LYS A 7 10.20 2.33 13.06
C LYS A 7 10.95 1.38 13.99
N GLU A 8 10.83 0.08 13.77
CA GLU A 8 11.52 -0.91 14.61
C GLU A 8 13.04 -0.90 14.40
N ILE A 9 13.51 -0.67 13.15
CA ILE A 9 14.94 -0.49 12.89
C ILE A 9 15.46 0.75 13.62
N ARG A 10 14.74 1.86 13.59
CA ARG A 10 15.14 3.10 14.28
C ARG A 10 15.22 2.91 15.80
N LYS A 11 14.25 2.17 16.38
CA LYS A 11 14.28 1.82 17.81
C LYS A 11 15.49 0.94 18.18
N ALA A 12 15.74 -0.09 17.39
CA ALA A 12 16.82 -1.04 17.65
C ALA A 12 18.20 -0.45 17.36
N MET A 13 18.31 0.45 16.40
CA MET A 13 19.55 1.05 15.92
C MET A 13 19.36 2.56 15.70
N PRO A 14 19.37 3.39 16.77
CA PRO A 14 19.08 4.83 16.68
C PRO A 14 20.02 5.59 15.73
N ASP A 15 21.28 5.18 15.64
CA ASP A 15 22.32 5.85 14.82
C ASP A 15 22.38 5.34 13.37
N ALA A 16 21.58 4.33 13.01
CA ALA A 16 21.55 3.81 11.65
C ALA A 16 21.07 4.87 10.66
N LYS A 17 21.78 5.00 9.52
CA LYS A 17 21.31 5.83 8.42
C LYS A 17 20.36 5.05 7.54
N ILE A 18 19.11 5.50 7.46
CA ILE A 18 18.03 4.83 6.76
C ILE A 18 17.66 5.60 5.51
N LEU A 19 17.95 5.01 4.35
CA LEU A 19 17.56 5.51 3.05
C LEU A 19 16.37 4.70 2.54
N VAL A 20 15.25 5.35 2.28
CA VAL A 20 14.06 4.74 1.67
C VAL A 20 13.98 5.15 0.20
N SER A 21 13.67 4.21 -0.67
CA SER A 21 13.47 4.49 -2.09
C SER A 21 12.12 3.96 -2.58
N ALA A 22 11.52 4.70 -3.53
CA ALA A 22 10.25 4.34 -4.15
C ALA A 22 10.34 4.45 -5.68
N VAL A 23 9.68 3.53 -6.38
CA VAL A 23 9.68 3.49 -7.86
C VAL A 23 8.67 4.47 -8.46
N THR A 24 7.58 4.76 -7.73
CA THR A 24 6.46 5.57 -8.23
C THR A 24 6.35 6.89 -7.48
N THR A 25 5.83 7.93 -8.16
CA THR A 25 5.54 9.23 -7.52
C THR A 25 4.58 9.10 -6.33
N GLY A 26 3.55 8.25 -6.47
CA GLY A 26 2.63 7.98 -5.35
C GLY A 26 3.33 7.34 -4.15
N GLY A 27 4.21 6.37 -4.39
CA GLY A 27 5.02 5.74 -3.34
C GLY A 27 6.01 6.72 -2.69
N TYR A 28 6.64 7.57 -3.49
CA TYR A 28 7.55 8.61 -3.01
C TYR A 28 6.82 9.61 -2.09
N ASN A 29 5.70 10.16 -2.55
CA ASN A 29 4.91 11.12 -1.76
C ASN A 29 4.36 10.48 -0.47
N MET A 30 3.88 9.24 -0.56
CA MET A 30 3.40 8.51 0.60
C MET A 30 4.53 8.25 1.61
N ALA A 31 5.72 7.88 1.14
CA ALA A 31 6.86 7.63 2.03
C ALA A 31 7.21 8.87 2.87
N HIS A 32 7.20 10.06 2.28
CA HIS A 32 7.39 11.32 3.00
C HIS A 32 6.36 11.57 4.09
N GLN A 33 5.12 11.12 3.88
CA GLN A 33 4.04 11.31 4.86
C GLN A 33 4.08 10.31 6.02
N ILE A 34 4.45 9.05 5.73
CA ILE A 34 4.28 7.95 6.71
C ILE A 34 5.59 7.34 7.23
N ILE A 35 6.75 7.81 6.78
CA ILE A 35 8.06 7.31 7.24
C ILE A 35 8.95 8.50 7.66
N PRO A 36 8.57 9.25 8.68
CA PRO A 36 9.38 10.39 9.17
C PRO A 36 10.71 9.95 9.78
N GLU A 37 10.85 8.67 10.14
CA GLU A 37 12.06 8.09 10.72
C GLU A 37 13.19 7.86 9.69
N ALA A 38 12.91 7.98 8.38
CA ALA A 38 13.93 7.87 7.33
C ALA A 38 14.84 9.11 7.28
N ASP A 39 16.16 8.91 7.17
CA ASP A 39 17.10 10.03 7.00
C ASP A 39 17.02 10.66 5.59
N ALA A 40 16.63 9.86 4.58
CA ALA A 40 16.38 10.35 3.24
C ALA A 40 15.37 9.47 2.50
N ILE A 41 14.59 10.09 1.62
CA ILE A 41 13.67 9.42 0.72
C ILE A 41 13.99 9.85 -0.71
N ILE A 42 14.14 8.87 -1.61
CA ILE A 42 14.54 9.12 -3.00
C ILE A 42 13.72 8.27 -3.98
N TYR A 43 13.81 8.59 -5.25
CA TYR A 43 13.36 7.66 -6.28
C TYR A 43 14.37 6.54 -6.45
N PHE A 44 13.86 5.30 -6.62
CA PHE A 44 14.70 4.17 -6.97
C PHE A 44 15.28 4.39 -8.37
N PRO A 45 16.59 4.12 -8.59
CA PRO A 45 17.23 4.32 -9.88
C PRO A 45 16.65 3.34 -10.92
N LEU A 46 16.69 3.74 -12.18
CA LEU A 46 16.37 2.81 -13.28
C LEU A 46 17.33 1.61 -13.24
N ASP A 47 16.78 0.40 -13.38
CA ASP A 47 17.57 -0.84 -13.29
C ASP A 47 18.39 -1.10 -14.56
N MET A 48 19.26 -0.16 -14.89
CA MET A 48 20.25 -0.27 -15.96
C MET A 48 21.64 -0.58 -15.40
N PRO A 49 22.47 -1.39 -16.06
CA PRO A 49 23.75 -1.83 -15.51
C PRO A 49 24.62 -0.71 -14.96
N PHE A 50 24.84 0.34 -15.75
CA PHE A 50 25.69 1.47 -15.35
C PHE A 50 25.06 2.36 -14.27
N VAL A 51 23.74 2.54 -14.31
CA VAL A 51 22.99 3.34 -13.35
C VAL A 51 23.02 2.66 -11.99
N SER A 52 22.63 1.38 -11.94
CA SER A 52 22.65 0.56 -10.72
C SER A 52 24.06 0.48 -10.11
N GLU A 53 25.07 0.26 -10.93
CA GLU A 53 26.47 0.16 -10.51
C GLU A 53 26.96 1.50 -9.90
N SER A 54 26.71 2.63 -10.58
CA SER A 54 27.08 3.97 -10.12
C SER A 54 26.35 4.34 -8.82
N PHE A 55 25.06 4.02 -8.74
CA PHE A 55 24.24 4.27 -7.57
C PHE A 55 24.75 3.51 -6.34
N VAL A 56 24.91 2.19 -6.46
CA VAL A 56 25.41 1.35 -5.36
C VAL A 56 26.82 1.76 -4.94
N LYS A 57 27.70 2.11 -5.89
CA LYS A 57 29.05 2.63 -5.60
C LYS A 57 29.02 3.92 -4.78
N ARG A 58 28.04 4.78 -5.03
CA ARG A 58 27.92 6.08 -4.37
C ARG A 58 27.32 5.96 -2.96
N ILE A 59 26.32 5.08 -2.78
CA ILE A 59 25.62 4.91 -1.50
C ILE A 59 26.37 3.94 -0.58
N MET A 60 26.93 2.85 -1.10
CA MET A 60 27.62 1.79 -0.35
C MET A 60 26.84 1.36 0.90
N PRO A 61 25.59 0.89 0.76
CA PRO A 61 24.77 0.50 1.91
C PRO A 61 25.39 -0.70 2.63
N ARG A 62 25.22 -0.78 3.95
CA ARG A 62 25.66 -1.96 4.73
C ARG A 62 24.74 -3.15 4.55
N ILE A 63 23.48 -2.92 4.18
CA ILE A 63 22.47 -3.91 3.84
C ILE A 63 21.50 -3.30 2.83
N PHE A 64 20.99 -4.11 1.91
CA PHE A 64 19.90 -3.74 1.02
C PHE A 64 18.67 -4.58 1.35
N MET A 65 17.51 -3.93 1.51
CA MET A 65 16.25 -4.56 1.87
C MET A 65 15.19 -4.29 0.80
N PRO A 66 15.08 -5.13 -0.26
CA PRO A 66 13.95 -5.07 -1.17
C PRO A 66 12.66 -5.48 -0.44
N VAL A 67 11.59 -4.70 -0.64
CA VAL A 67 10.28 -4.94 -0.02
C VAL A 67 9.34 -5.57 -1.02
N GLU A 68 8.60 -6.59 -0.61
CA GLU A 68 7.68 -7.36 -1.47
C GLU A 68 8.41 -8.05 -2.63
N THR A 69 8.03 -7.78 -3.89
CA THR A 69 8.57 -8.43 -5.10
C THR A 69 9.61 -7.58 -5.85
N GLU A 70 10.21 -6.59 -5.19
CA GLU A 70 11.13 -5.64 -5.82
C GLU A 70 12.53 -6.25 -6.07
N LEU A 71 12.58 -7.24 -6.98
CA LEU A 71 13.80 -7.93 -7.39
C LEU A 71 14.33 -7.33 -8.70
N TRP A 72 15.29 -6.43 -8.60
CA TRP A 72 15.90 -5.72 -9.71
C TRP A 72 17.24 -6.35 -10.12
N PRO A 73 17.32 -7.02 -11.29
CA PRO A 73 18.48 -7.87 -11.65
C PRO A 73 19.82 -7.14 -11.67
N ASN A 74 19.87 -5.97 -12.28
CA ASN A 74 21.13 -5.22 -12.39
C ASN A 74 21.54 -4.63 -11.04
N PHE A 75 20.56 -4.17 -10.26
CA PHE A 75 20.81 -3.64 -8.91
C PHE A 75 21.31 -4.74 -7.97
N LEU A 76 20.68 -5.92 -7.97
CA LEU A 76 21.14 -7.08 -7.20
C LEU A 76 22.54 -7.52 -7.59
N ARG A 77 22.86 -7.51 -8.90
CA ARG A 77 24.21 -7.81 -9.38
C ARG A 77 25.24 -6.78 -8.88
N ALA A 78 24.92 -5.49 -8.89
CA ALA A 78 25.78 -4.43 -8.37
C ALA A 78 26.03 -4.55 -6.86
N ILE A 79 25.00 -4.93 -6.09
CA ILE A 79 25.05 -5.23 -4.65
C ILE A 79 25.93 -6.45 -4.38
N LYS A 80 25.71 -7.56 -5.12
CA LYS A 80 26.47 -8.83 -4.99
C LYS A 80 27.96 -8.63 -5.23
N ARG A 81 28.34 -7.88 -6.28
CA ARG A 81 29.75 -7.56 -6.59
C ARG A 81 30.48 -6.89 -5.44
N ARG A 82 29.75 -6.16 -4.57
CA ARG A 82 30.29 -5.48 -3.39
C ARG A 82 30.13 -6.25 -2.11
N ARG A 83 29.64 -7.50 -2.21
CA ARG A 83 29.39 -8.39 -1.06
C ARG A 83 28.45 -7.74 0.01
N ILE A 84 27.56 -6.88 -0.44
CA ILE A 84 26.55 -6.27 0.43
C ILE A 84 25.44 -7.29 0.67
N PRO A 85 25.07 -7.59 1.92
CA PRO A 85 23.99 -8.53 2.20
C PRO A 85 22.64 -7.96 1.71
N VAL A 86 21.80 -8.88 1.21
CA VAL A 86 20.44 -8.58 0.77
C VAL A 86 19.46 -9.35 1.62
N MET A 87 18.48 -8.66 2.20
CA MET A 87 17.38 -9.27 2.94
C MET A 87 16.06 -8.85 2.30
N MET A 88 15.40 -9.76 1.57
CA MET A 88 14.04 -9.52 1.11
C MET A 88 13.11 -9.49 2.33
N VAL A 89 12.32 -8.43 2.46
CA VAL A 89 11.41 -8.24 3.58
C VAL A 89 9.97 -8.13 3.09
N ASN A 90 9.04 -8.66 3.87
CA ASN A 90 7.63 -8.72 3.50
C ASN A 90 7.42 -9.36 2.11
N GLY A 91 8.21 -10.39 1.79
CA GLY A 91 8.27 -11.02 0.47
C GLY A 91 6.92 -11.63 0.07
N ARG A 92 6.47 -11.30 -1.12
CA ARG A 92 5.22 -11.82 -1.71
C ARG A 92 5.46 -12.18 -3.16
N ILE A 93 5.03 -13.38 -3.56
CA ILE A 93 5.15 -13.85 -4.93
C ILE A 93 3.78 -14.30 -5.43
N SER A 94 3.32 -13.74 -6.53
CA SER A 94 2.05 -14.16 -7.16
C SER A 94 2.29 -15.25 -8.21
N ASP A 95 1.29 -16.09 -8.47
CA ASP A 95 1.30 -17.08 -9.57
C ASP A 95 1.70 -16.45 -10.91
N LYS A 96 1.23 -15.23 -11.18
CA LYS A 96 1.56 -14.48 -12.38
C LYS A 96 3.05 -14.15 -12.43
N SER A 97 3.64 -13.77 -11.30
CA SER A 97 5.07 -13.48 -11.18
C SER A 97 5.92 -14.74 -11.41
N VAL A 98 5.53 -15.86 -10.81
CA VAL A 98 6.22 -17.15 -11.04
C VAL A 98 6.26 -17.51 -12.52
N LYS A 99 5.13 -17.38 -13.22
CA LYS A 99 5.06 -17.64 -14.67
C LYS A 99 5.96 -16.70 -15.48
N SER A 100 6.02 -15.42 -15.11
CA SER A 100 6.86 -14.43 -15.78
C SER A 100 8.35 -14.68 -15.56
N TYR A 101 8.74 -15.04 -14.34
CA TYR A 101 10.14 -15.29 -13.98
C TYR A 101 10.72 -16.56 -14.66
N ARG A 102 9.87 -17.53 -15.04
CA ARG A 102 10.32 -18.72 -15.79
C ARG A 102 11.00 -18.40 -17.13
N TYR A 103 10.72 -17.23 -17.71
CA TYR A 103 11.36 -16.77 -18.95
C TYR A 103 12.73 -16.12 -18.73
N LEU A 104 13.15 -15.91 -17.47
CA LEU A 104 14.41 -15.29 -17.10
C LEU A 104 15.50 -16.33 -16.80
N TYR A 105 15.54 -17.43 -17.57
CA TYR A 105 16.56 -18.49 -17.41
C TYR A 105 17.98 -17.89 -17.34
N GLY A 106 18.77 -18.34 -16.36
CA GLY A 106 20.15 -17.91 -16.14
C GLY A 106 20.29 -16.57 -15.37
N ILE A 107 19.29 -15.66 -15.45
CA ILE A 107 19.27 -14.45 -14.64
C ILE A 107 18.66 -14.73 -13.27
N LEU A 108 17.66 -15.61 -13.22
CA LEU A 108 16.92 -15.93 -12.01
C LEU A 108 17.83 -16.57 -10.94
N ASP A 109 18.67 -17.52 -11.32
CA ASP A 109 19.62 -18.17 -10.40
C ASP A 109 20.59 -17.16 -9.79
N ASP A 110 21.08 -16.21 -10.60
CA ASP A 110 21.95 -15.14 -10.13
C ASP A 110 21.22 -14.19 -9.16
N MET A 111 19.96 -13.87 -9.44
CA MET A 111 19.12 -13.06 -8.57
C MET A 111 18.85 -13.76 -7.23
N MET A 112 18.38 -15.01 -7.25
CA MET A 112 18.10 -15.79 -6.04
C MET A 112 19.38 -16.02 -5.23
N GLY A 113 20.50 -16.32 -5.90
CA GLY A 113 21.81 -16.44 -5.30
C GLY A 113 22.36 -15.14 -4.68
N SER A 114 21.83 -13.97 -5.09
CA SER A 114 22.22 -12.66 -4.57
C SER A 114 21.53 -12.31 -3.24
N VAL A 115 20.40 -12.95 -2.92
CA VAL A 115 19.64 -12.66 -1.69
C VAL A 115 20.14 -13.55 -0.55
N THR A 116 20.52 -12.91 0.54
CA THR A 116 21.04 -13.60 1.74
C THR A 116 19.93 -14.21 2.59
N ARG A 117 18.78 -13.55 2.70
CA ARG A 117 17.59 -14.02 3.45
C ARG A 117 16.32 -13.58 2.73
N PHE A 118 15.33 -14.46 2.74
CA PHE A 118 13.99 -14.23 2.22
C PHE A 118 13.01 -14.27 3.39
N CYS A 119 12.48 -13.13 3.80
CA CYS A 119 11.43 -13.01 4.83
C CYS A 119 10.08 -12.91 4.13
N MET A 120 9.37 -14.05 4.03
CA MET A 120 8.16 -14.20 3.22
C MET A 120 6.90 -13.97 4.06
N GLN A 121 5.81 -13.49 3.42
CA GLN A 121 4.56 -13.22 4.11
C GLN A 121 3.80 -14.49 4.52
N SER A 122 3.90 -15.56 3.71
CA SER A 122 3.17 -16.80 3.95
C SER A 122 3.95 -18.03 3.51
N SER A 123 3.46 -19.22 3.88
CA SER A 123 4.00 -20.51 3.40
C SER A 123 3.89 -20.65 1.88
N ILE A 124 2.82 -20.15 1.29
CA ILE A 124 2.61 -20.17 -0.17
C ILE A 124 3.67 -19.32 -0.86
N ASP A 125 3.96 -18.12 -0.35
CA ASP A 125 5.01 -17.26 -0.89
C ASP A 125 6.40 -17.92 -0.73
N ALA A 126 6.62 -18.62 0.39
CA ALA A 126 7.84 -19.36 0.65
C ALA A 126 8.03 -20.51 -0.34
N GLU A 127 6.98 -21.28 -0.64
CA GLU A 127 7.01 -22.33 -1.67
C GLU A 127 7.31 -21.76 -3.06
N TYR A 128 6.68 -20.65 -3.43
CA TYR A 128 6.92 -20.01 -4.72
C TYR A 128 8.36 -19.53 -4.88
N ILE A 129 8.94 -18.88 -3.86
CA ILE A 129 10.33 -18.41 -3.97
C ILE A 129 11.33 -19.59 -3.98
N GLU A 130 11.04 -20.69 -3.28
CA GLU A 130 11.81 -21.94 -3.35
C GLU A 130 11.77 -22.53 -4.76
N HIS A 131 10.61 -22.60 -5.42
CA HIS A 131 10.45 -23.03 -6.81
C HIS A 131 11.18 -22.13 -7.82
N LEU A 132 11.41 -20.87 -7.48
CA LEU A 132 12.19 -19.93 -8.28
C LEU A 132 13.71 -20.06 -8.05
N GLY A 133 14.15 -21.01 -7.21
CA GLY A 133 15.56 -21.33 -7.00
C GLY A 133 16.17 -20.76 -5.72
N ALA A 134 15.37 -20.20 -4.80
CA ALA A 134 15.88 -19.78 -3.50
C ALA A 134 16.18 -21.02 -2.62
N GLU A 135 17.34 -21.04 -1.97
CA GLU A 135 17.71 -22.11 -1.06
C GLU A 135 16.80 -22.09 0.20
N LYS A 136 16.16 -23.22 0.51
CA LYS A 136 15.22 -23.37 1.64
C LYS A 136 15.78 -22.86 2.99
N ARG A 137 17.07 -23.07 3.25
CA ARG A 137 17.73 -22.59 4.49
C ARG A 137 17.80 -21.06 4.60
N ARG A 138 17.53 -20.32 3.51
CA ARG A 138 17.51 -18.86 3.46
C ARG A 138 16.10 -18.29 3.55
N ILE A 139 15.06 -19.14 3.57
CA ILE A 139 13.65 -18.75 3.55
C ILE A 139 13.08 -18.80 4.97
N TYR A 140 12.45 -17.72 5.37
CA TYR A 140 11.79 -17.54 6.67
C TYR A 140 10.38 -17.02 6.43
N ILE A 141 9.38 -17.56 7.15
CA ILE A 141 8.01 -17.06 7.13
C ILE A 141 7.89 -16.09 8.30
N THR A 142 7.75 -14.80 7.99
CA THR A 142 7.73 -13.70 8.98
C THR A 142 6.39 -13.03 9.12
N GLY A 143 5.41 -13.39 8.29
CA GLY A 143 4.12 -12.73 8.27
C GLY A 143 4.11 -11.44 7.44
N ASN A 144 2.98 -10.76 7.45
CA ASN A 144 2.78 -9.55 6.67
C ASN A 144 2.83 -8.30 7.57
N THR A 145 3.81 -7.44 7.33
CA THR A 145 4.02 -6.20 8.08
C THR A 145 2.85 -5.20 8.02
N LYS A 146 1.84 -5.44 7.18
CA LYS A 146 0.60 -4.66 7.20
C LYS A 146 -0.18 -4.85 8.50
N PHE A 147 -0.05 -6.01 9.15
CA PHE A 147 -0.70 -6.28 10.43
C PHE A 147 0.02 -5.61 11.62
N ASP A 148 1.26 -5.14 11.41
CA ASP A 148 2.03 -4.41 12.41
C ASP A 148 1.75 -2.90 12.39
N GLN A 149 0.84 -2.45 11.49
CA GLN A 149 0.41 -1.05 11.48
C GLN A 149 -0.52 -0.81 12.65
N THR A 150 -0.08 -0.03 13.60
CA THR A 150 -0.96 0.53 14.63
C THR A 150 -1.78 1.64 14.00
N TYR A 151 -3.07 1.39 13.83
CA TYR A 151 -4.03 2.46 13.57
C TYR A 151 -4.38 3.13 14.91
N ALA A 152 -4.53 4.45 14.90
CA ALA A 152 -5.08 5.14 16.06
C ALA A 152 -6.46 4.54 16.36
N GLU A 153 -6.72 4.19 17.61
CA GLU A 153 -8.04 3.76 18.03
C GLU A 153 -9.01 4.92 17.80
N VAL A 154 -10.13 4.62 17.16
CA VAL A 154 -11.19 5.60 16.93
C VAL A 154 -11.86 5.86 18.28
N THR A 155 -11.73 7.08 18.78
CA THR A 155 -12.37 7.46 20.04
C THR A 155 -13.91 7.60 19.87
N PRO A 156 -14.70 7.52 20.95
CA PRO A 156 -16.13 7.81 20.87
C PRO A 156 -16.45 9.21 20.29
N GLU A 157 -15.58 10.19 20.52
CA GLU A 157 -15.69 11.54 19.98
C GLU A 157 -15.41 11.58 18.48
N ASP A 158 -14.38 10.85 18.00
CA ASP A 158 -14.12 10.70 16.57
C ASP A 158 -15.31 10.05 15.87
N LEU A 159 -15.86 8.99 16.47
CA LEU A 159 -17.02 8.29 15.92
C LEU A 159 -18.24 9.21 15.82
N LYS A 160 -18.51 10.01 16.86
CA LYS A 160 -19.58 11.00 16.85
C LYS A 160 -19.36 12.03 15.74
N THR A 161 -18.16 12.55 15.63
CA THR A 161 -17.78 13.52 14.59
C THR A 161 -17.98 12.94 13.19
N TYR A 162 -17.54 11.71 12.93
CA TYR A 162 -17.74 11.06 11.63
C TYR A 162 -19.22 10.79 11.32
N LYS A 163 -20.01 10.36 12.31
CA LYS A 163 -21.44 10.18 12.14
C LYS A 163 -22.13 11.50 11.78
N GLU A 164 -21.80 12.56 12.47
CA GLU A 164 -22.32 13.89 12.20
C GLU A 164 -21.88 14.40 10.82
N GLU A 165 -20.60 14.30 10.45
CA GLU A 165 -20.08 14.70 9.15
C GLU A 165 -20.79 14.00 7.99
N LEU A 166 -21.11 12.73 8.14
CA LEU A 166 -21.67 11.89 7.09
C LEU A 166 -23.20 11.80 7.15
N GLY A 167 -23.83 12.41 8.15
CA GLY A 167 -25.28 12.31 8.37
C GLY A 167 -25.74 10.88 8.67
N LEU A 168 -24.92 10.12 9.44
CA LEU A 168 -25.20 8.75 9.82
C LEU A 168 -25.82 8.66 11.20
N TYR A 169 -26.84 7.83 11.33
CA TYR A 169 -27.55 7.59 12.58
C TYR A 169 -27.67 6.07 12.84
N ASP A 170 -27.90 5.69 14.10
CA ASP A 170 -27.84 4.29 14.51
C ASP A 170 -29.10 3.46 14.17
N ASP A 171 -30.13 4.11 13.65
CA ASP A 171 -31.45 3.51 13.40
C ASP A 171 -31.60 2.89 11.99
N TYR A 172 -30.52 2.81 11.21
CA TYR A 172 -30.53 2.18 9.88
C TYR A 172 -29.18 1.54 9.52
N PRO A 173 -29.18 0.53 8.61
CA PRO A 173 -27.96 -0.10 8.17
C PRO A 173 -27.05 0.84 7.38
N VAL A 174 -25.73 0.81 7.70
CA VAL A 174 -24.70 1.47 6.91
C VAL A 174 -23.77 0.42 6.31
N ILE A 175 -23.69 0.39 4.99
CA ILE A 175 -22.81 -0.49 4.23
C ILE A 175 -21.60 0.32 3.79
N VAL A 176 -20.40 -0.20 4.03
CA VAL A 176 -19.14 0.46 3.63
C VAL A 176 -18.42 -0.38 2.59
N ALA A 177 -18.22 0.20 1.41
CA ALA A 177 -17.46 -0.41 0.32
C ALA A 177 -16.14 0.33 0.13
N GLY A 178 -15.05 -0.29 0.59
CA GLY A 178 -13.70 0.29 0.55
C GLY A 178 -12.87 -0.23 -0.61
N SER A 179 -12.11 0.67 -1.26
CA SER A 179 -11.16 0.34 -2.32
C SER A 179 -11.80 -0.26 -3.57
N THR A 180 -12.99 0.22 -3.95
CA THR A 180 -13.74 -0.28 -5.10
C THR A 180 -13.05 0.00 -6.44
N HIS A 181 -13.27 -0.92 -7.39
CA HIS A 181 -12.72 -0.88 -8.74
C HIS A 181 -13.82 -0.74 -9.81
N PRO A 182 -13.46 -0.36 -11.07
CA PRO A 182 -14.39 -0.41 -12.19
C PRO A 182 -15.09 -1.77 -12.28
N THR A 183 -16.40 -1.77 -12.60
CA THR A 183 -17.31 -2.92 -12.65
C THR A 183 -17.82 -3.46 -11.30
N GLU A 184 -17.09 -3.22 -10.21
CA GLU A 184 -17.58 -3.60 -8.86
C GLU A 184 -18.70 -2.66 -8.40
N GLU A 185 -18.57 -1.37 -8.67
CA GLU A 185 -19.54 -0.35 -8.28
C GLU A 185 -20.93 -0.59 -8.89
N GLU A 186 -20.99 -1.06 -10.14
CA GLU A 186 -22.27 -1.38 -10.80
C GLU A 186 -23.00 -2.50 -10.07
N LYS A 187 -22.32 -3.61 -9.78
CA LYS A 187 -22.89 -4.73 -9.02
C LYS A 187 -23.29 -4.33 -7.60
N LEU A 188 -22.49 -3.43 -6.99
CA LEU A 188 -22.77 -2.92 -5.67
C LEU A 188 -24.05 -2.08 -5.65
N PHE A 189 -24.28 -1.26 -6.67
CA PHE A 189 -25.50 -0.46 -6.80
C PHE A 189 -26.73 -1.33 -7.08
N GLU A 190 -26.61 -2.33 -7.94
CA GLU A 190 -27.67 -3.34 -8.13
C GLU A 190 -28.08 -3.97 -6.80
N ALA A 191 -27.12 -4.52 -6.07
CA ALA A 191 -27.35 -5.14 -4.78
C ALA A 191 -27.91 -4.15 -3.75
N PHE A 192 -27.42 -2.91 -3.72
CA PHE A 192 -27.87 -1.90 -2.78
C PHE A 192 -29.30 -1.45 -3.06
N THR A 193 -29.73 -1.36 -4.32
CA THR A 193 -31.14 -1.05 -4.65
C THR A 193 -32.09 -2.12 -4.15
N GLU A 194 -31.69 -3.40 -4.15
CA GLU A 194 -32.48 -4.48 -3.53
C GLU A 194 -32.54 -4.34 -2.01
N VAL A 195 -31.42 -4.01 -1.37
CA VAL A 195 -31.38 -3.75 0.08
C VAL A 195 -32.30 -2.59 0.47
N GLN A 196 -32.37 -1.53 -0.34
CA GLN A 196 -33.24 -0.38 -0.06
C GLN A 196 -34.74 -0.69 -0.10
N LYS A 197 -35.14 -1.75 -0.79
CA LYS A 197 -36.58 -2.20 -0.78
C LYS A 197 -36.99 -2.65 0.61
N GLU A 198 -36.10 -3.33 1.34
CA GLU A 198 -36.34 -3.81 2.69
C GLU A 198 -35.96 -2.78 3.75
N PHE A 199 -34.86 -2.03 3.49
CA PHE A 199 -34.32 -1.01 4.38
C PHE A 199 -34.24 0.37 3.68
N PRO A 200 -35.34 1.11 3.53
CA PRO A 200 -35.37 2.36 2.75
C PRO A 200 -34.42 3.46 3.25
N ARG A 201 -34.03 3.40 4.51
CA ARG A 201 -33.09 4.36 5.13
C ARG A 201 -31.64 3.90 5.09
N ALA A 202 -31.35 2.70 4.55
CA ALA A 202 -29.97 2.22 4.42
C ALA A 202 -29.07 3.23 3.72
N ARG A 203 -27.82 3.29 4.12
CA ARG A 203 -26.78 4.16 3.51
C ARG A 203 -25.64 3.30 2.96
N LEU A 204 -25.10 3.74 1.83
CA LEU A 204 -23.92 3.14 1.20
C LEU A 204 -22.80 4.17 1.16
N LEU A 205 -21.69 3.88 1.84
CA LEU A 205 -20.45 4.65 1.76
C LEU A 205 -19.50 3.97 0.79
N ILE A 206 -19.03 4.72 -0.22
CA ILE A 206 -18.06 4.22 -1.19
C ILE A 206 -16.76 5.01 -1.07
N ALA A 207 -15.66 4.28 -0.87
CA ALA A 207 -14.31 4.81 -0.93
C ALA A 207 -13.56 4.13 -2.11
N PRO A 208 -13.54 4.74 -3.31
CA PRO A 208 -12.95 4.13 -4.49
C PRO A 208 -11.43 4.05 -4.39
N ARG A 209 -10.81 3.03 -4.99
CA ARG A 209 -9.36 2.85 -5.06
C ARG A 209 -8.66 4.06 -5.69
N LYS A 210 -9.32 4.72 -6.65
CA LYS A 210 -8.84 5.94 -7.32
C LYS A 210 -9.83 7.07 -7.06
N PRO A 211 -9.55 8.02 -6.16
CA PRO A 211 -10.46 9.13 -5.85
C PRO A 211 -10.87 9.98 -7.08
N GLY A 212 -10.01 10.09 -8.08
CA GLY A 212 -10.31 10.82 -9.33
C GLY A 212 -11.48 10.26 -10.16
N ARG A 213 -12.01 9.05 -9.81
CA ARG A 213 -13.19 8.45 -10.45
C ARG A 213 -14.52 8.88 -9.83
N THR A 214 -14.50 9.77 -8.86
CA THR A 214 -15.72 10.18 -8.14
C THR A 214 -16.84 10.60 -9.07
N HIS A 215 -16.58 11.41 -10.10
CA HIS A 215 -17.60 11.86 -11.05
C HIS A 215 -18.21 10.72 -11.90
N GLU A 216 -17.38 9.74 -12.28
CA GLU A 216 -17.84 8.54 -13.01
C GLU A 216 -18.78 7.71 -12.13
N ILE A 217 -18.40 7.48 -10.88
CA ILE A 217 -19.16 6.70 -9.89
C ILE A 217 -20.48 7.42 -9.55
N THR A 218 -20.46 8.74 -9.41
CA THR A 218 -21.68 9.55 -9.18
C THR A 218 -22.68 9.36 -10.30
N ARG A 219 -22.25 9.53 -11.56
CA ARG A 219 -23.13 9.33 -12.72
C ARG A 219 -23.68 7.91 -12.80
N LEU A 220 -22.84 6.92 -12.42
CA LEU A 220 -23.29 5.54 -12.38
C LEU A 220 -24.38 5.33 -11.32
N ALA A 221 -24.18 5.85 -10.10
CA ALA A 221 -25.17 5.76 -9.01
C ALA A 221 -26.52 6.43 -9.39
N GLU A 222 -26.47 7.60 -10.03
CA GLU A 222 -27.65 8.32 -10.54
C GLU A 222 -28.46 7.47 -11.53
N ARG A 223 -27.83 6.65 -12.36
CA ARG A 223 -28.51 5.72 -13.29
C ARG A 223 -29.29 4.65 -12.57
N PHE A 224 -28.91 4.30 -11.35
CA PHE A 224 -29.65 3.40 -10.45
C PHE A 224 -30.67 4.13 -9.56
N GLY A 225 -30.90 5.44 -9.80
CA GLY A 225 -31.84 6.24 -9.02
C GLY A 225 -31.33 6.62 -7.62
N LEU A 226 -30.04 6.45 -7.36
CA LEU A 226 -29.43 6.73 -6.06
C LEU A 226 -29.03 8.21 -5.95
N THR A 227 -29.36 8.84 -4.82
CA THR A 227 -28.89 10.19 -4.48
C THR A 227 -27.48 10.12 -3.89
N VAL A 228 -26.56 10.93 -4.40
CA VAL A 228 -25.14 10.91 -4.01
C VAL A 228 -24.75 12.19 -3.29
N GLY A 229 -24.18 12.05 -2.08
CA GLY A 229 -23.48 13.12 -1.37
C GLY A 229 -21.96 12.91 -1.42
N LEU A 230 -21.22 13.93 -1.81
CA LEU A 230 -19.74 13.89 -1.78
C LEU A 230 -19.24 14.40 -0.43
N ARG A 231 -18.41 13.64 0.27
CA ARG A 231 -17.85 14.02 1.58
C ARG A 231 -17.14 15.39 1.54
N SER A 232 -16.44 15.70 0.46
CA SER A 232 -15.77 16.99 0.27
C SER A 232 -16.75 18.15 0.30
N VAL A 233 -17.89 18.03 -0.39
CA VAL A 233 -18.94 19.07 -0.44
C VAL A 233 -19.64 19.17 0.91
N LEU A 234 -20.03 18.05 1.51
CA LEU A 234 -20.69 18.02 2.83
C LEU A 234 -19.84 18.67 3.92
N ARG A 235 -18.52 18.50 3.86
CA ARG A 235 -17.58 19.13 4.79
C ARG A 235 -17.49 20.65 4.57
N ASP A 236 -17.45 21.08 3.33
CA ASP A 236 -17.34 22.53 2.99
C ASP A 236 -18.63 23.28 3.32
N GLU A 237 -19.80 22.71 3.04
CA GLU A 237 -21.10 23.29 3.39
C GLU A 237 -21.27 23.45 4.91
N ARG A 238 -20.83 22.47 5.71
CA ARG A 238 -20.88 22.56 7.17
C ARG A 238 -19.84 23.54 7.74
N ALA A 239 -18.66 23.60 7.15
CA ALA A 239 -17.65 24.59 7.51
C ALA A 239 -18.16 26.00 7.23
N ALA A 240 -18.87 26.22 6.12
CA ALA A 240 -19.52 27.50 5.79
C ALA A 240 -20.69 27.83 6.73
N ALA A 241 -21.48 26.84 7.13
CA ALA A 241 -22.58 27.01 8.08
C ALA A 241 -22.12 27.25 9.53
N ALA A 242 -20.90 26.83 9.86
CA ALA A 242 -20.29 27.03 11.19
C ALA A 242 -19.58 28.39 11.33
N LEU A 243 -19.40 29.16 10.27
CA LEU A 243 -18.89 30.54 10.34
C LEU A 243 -19.96 31.45 10.95
N PRO A 244 -19.66 32.16 12.03
CA PRO A 244 -20.63 33.12 12.61
C PRO A 244 -20.96 34.17 11.55
N CYS A 245 -22.27 34.36 11.27
CA CYS A 245 -22.72 35.49 10.50
C CYS A 245 -22.25 36.76 11.23
N HIS A 246 -21.29 37.48 10.67
CA HIS A 246 -21.04 38.85 11.12
C HIS A 246 -22.24 39.68 10.72
N PRO A 247 -22.95 40.31 11.68
CA PRO A 247 -23.97 41.29 11.35
C PRO A 247 -23.29 42.51 10.71
N HIS A 248 -23.79 42.92 9.59
CA HIS A 248 -23.47 44.23 8.98
C HIS A 248 -24.01 45.39 9.85
#